data_0b02eae4b0df40d033bd8fee2729fd65
#
_entry.id   0b02eae4b0df40d033bd8fee2729fd65
#
_cell.length_a   1.000
_cell.length_b   1.000
_cell.length_c   1.000
_cell.angle_alpha   90.00
_cell.angle_beta   90.00
_cell.angle_gamma   90.00
#
_symmetry.space_group_name_H-M   'P 1'
#
loop_
_entity.id
_entity.type
_entity.pdbx_description
1 polymer ?
#
loop_
_entity_poly.entity_id
_entity_poly.type
_entity_poly.pdbx_seq_one_letter_code
_entity_poly.pdbx_strand_id
1 'polypeptide(L)'
;MEVAKTFREFLEIIPDGALVINSGGIIVAANAAAASMFEYSREVLIGLPLDNLLPPEFRQNHAEHLAKFFAHPGKRSMGNGLRFPAVKQSGLQFYVDIMLNQMDVDGDLFGVAIVRDYTLQQQTEEKIRRELEYEKRQALTDHLTGVMNRRAFVGQLNEELEQLAEHGTPFAVGFIDLDDFKEVNDRFGHQYGDQVLQSIARMISGCSRHSDHVARIGGDEFATIHPMISAENALQMMERLRAKLVSGIESEHIPVTLSIGLMQCDDPSLCESVEHIVEMADKAMYQAKKEGKNAVVLARYMD
;
A
#
# COMPACT_ATOMS: atom_id res chain seq x y z
N MET A 1 -6.69 -17.98 53.98
CA MET A 1 -5.33 -17.39 53.89
C MET A 1 -4.47 -18.12 52.88
N GLU A 2 -4.52 -19.44 52.80
CA GLU A 2 -3.74 -20.28 51.86
C GLU A 2 -4.20 -20.11 50.39
N VAL A 3 -5.50 -20.10 50.10
CA VAL A 3 -6.09 -19.91 48.77
C VAL A 3 -5.72 -18.55 48.17
N ALA A 4 -5.73 -17.48 48.97
CA ALA A 4 -5.34 -16.15 48.48
C ALA A 4 -3.84 -16.05 48.14
N LYS A 5 -2.98 -16.82 48.83
CA LYS A 5 -1.54 -16.92 48.52
C LYS A 5 -1.32 -17.68 47.21
N THR A 6 -1.97 -18.84 47.07
CA THR A 6 -1.89 -19.67 45.87
C THR A 6 -2.39 -18.92 44.63
N PHE A 7 -3.47 -18.12 44.75
CA PHE A 7 -3.97 -17.32 43.65
C PHE A 7 -2.98 -16.21 43.21
N ARG A 8 -2.32 -15.56 44.19
CA ARG A 8 -1.27 -14.57 43.86
C ARG A 8 -0.07 -15.22 43.17
N GLU A 9 0.37 -16.38 43.62
CA GLU A 9 1.44 -17.14 43.00
C GLU A 9 1.06 -17.54 41.58
N PHE A 10 -0.21 -17.93 41.35
CA PHE A 10 -0.71 -18.22 40.00
C PHE A 10 -0.68 -16.99 39.06
N LEU A 11 -1.06 -15.80 39.54
CA LEU A 11 -0.96 -14.60 38.71
C LEU A 11 0.48 -14.26 38.33
N GLU A 12 1.46 -14.52 39.21
CA GLU A 12 2.88 -14.22 38.91
C GLU A 12 3.52 -15.11 37.86
N ILE A 13 3.00 -16.32 37.61
CA ILE A 13 3.53 -17.19 36.55
C ILE A 13 3.03 -16.80 35.16
N ILE A 14 2.03 -15.90 35.04
CA ILE A 14 1.52 -15.40 33.78
C ILE A 14 2.54 -14.40 33.21
N PRO A 15 3.09 -14.66 32.01
CA PRO A 15 4.11 -13.78 31.43
C PRO A 15 3.57 -12.44 30.96
N ASP A 16 2.27 -12.37 30.63
CA ASP A 16 1.56 -11.16 30.26
C ASP A 16 1.11 -10.40 31.52
N GLY A 17 0.72 -9.13 31.38
CA GLY A 17 0.12 -8.37 32.49
C GLY A 17 -1.18 -9.00 32.93
N ALA A 18 -1.32 -9.30 34.23
CA ALA A 18 -2.55 -9.84 34.81
C ALA A 18 -3.11 -8.86 35.85
N LEU A 19 -4.37 -8.49 35.67
CA LEU A 19 -5.11 -7.59 36.54
C LEU A 19 -6.39 -8.27 37.03
N VAL A 20 -6.72 -8.08 38.28
CA VAL A 20 -8.03 -8.47 38.84
C VAL A 20 -8.74 -7.22 39.32
N ILE A 21 -9.98 -7.05 38.89
CA ILE A 21 -10.83 -5.91 39.25
C ILE A 21 -12.08 -6.37 39.94
N ASN A 22 -12.57 -5.58 40.90
CA ASN A 22 -13.87 -5.79 41.48
C ASN A 22 -15.01 -5.18 40.64
N SER A 23 -16.26 -5.39 41.00
CA SER A 23 -17.43 -4.86 40.30
C SER A 23 -17.48 -3.33 40.23
N GLY A 24 -16.77 -2.62 41.11
CA GLY A 24 -16.62 -1.16 41.10
C GLY A 24 -15.50 -0.67 40.20
N GLY A 25 -14.80 -1.56 39.44
CA GLY A 25 -13.72 -1.20 38.55
C GLY A 25 -12.39 -0.88 39.24
N ILE A 26 -12.26 -1.26 40.53
CA ILE A 26 -11.00 -1.06 41.27
C ILE A 26 -10.10 -2.28 41.11
N ILE A 27 -8.83 -2.05 40.82
CA ILE A 27 -7.80 -3.09 40.73
C ILE A 27 -7.50 -3.64 42.10
N VAL A 28 -7.81 -4.91 42.35
CA VAL A 28 -7.61 -5.59 43.62
C VAL A 28 -6.39 -6.52 43.64
N ALA A 29 -5.92 -6.93 42.48
CA ALA A 29 -4.68 -7.66 42.35
C ALA A 29 -4.02 -7.36 40.98
N ALA A 30 -2.69 -7.42 40.97
CA ALA A 30 -1.88 -7.26 39.75
C ALA A 30 -0.61 -8.10 39.90
N ASN A 31 -0.11 -8.66 38.78
CA ASN A 31 1.20 -9.32 38.73
C ASN A 31 2.31 -8.30 38.46
N ALA A 32 3.57 -8.75 38.56
CA ALA A 32 4.75 -7.93 38.29
C ALA A 32 4.81 -7.45 36.84
N ALA A 33 4.35 -8.28 35.89
CA ALA A 33 4.31 -7.93 34.48
C ALA A 33 3.36 -6.75 34.21
N ALA A 34 2.16 -6.74 34.81
CA ALA A 34 1.23 -5.60 34.70
C ALA A 34 1.82 -4.32 35.33
N ALA A 35 2.42 -4.42 36.50
CA ALA A 35 3.06 -3.28 37.16
C ALA A 35 4.16 -2.66 36.27
N SER A 36 5.04 -3.48 35.71
CA SER A 36 6.08 -3.05 34.79
C SER A 36 5.51 -2.44 33.50
N MET A 37 4.50 -3.09 32.89
CA MET A 37 3.89 -2.66 31.63
C MET A 37 3.26 -1.26 31.76
N PHE A 38 2.55 -0.99 32.86
CA PHE A 38 1.90 0.29 33.11
C PHE A 38 2.79 1.32 33.84
N GLU A 39 4.02 0.97 34.18
CA GLU A 39 5.01 1.81 34.88
C GLU A 39 4.57 2.25 36.28
N TYR A 40 3.72 1.46 36.95
CA TYR A 40 3.34 1.66 38.34
C TYR A 40 4.12 0.73 39.29
N SER A 41 4.35 1.17 40.53
CA SER A 41 4.66 0.17 41.55
C SER A 41 3.39 -0.68 41.83
N ARG A 42 3.59 -1.93 42.21
CA ARG A 42 2.47 -2.85 42.44
C ARG A 42 1.54 -2.35 43.55
N GLU A 43 2.10 -1.76 44.58
CA GLU A 43 1.38 -1.21 45.72
C GLU A 43 0.48 -0.03 45.32
N VAL A 44 0.92 0.79 44.37
CA VAL A 44 0.15 1.89 43.81
C VAL A 44 -0.91 1.40 42.84
N LEU A 45 -0.57 0.39 42.01
CA LEU A 45 -1.49 -0.14 40.99
C LEU A 45 -2.71 -0.82 41.65
N ILE A 46 -2.51 -1.53 42.77
CA ILE A 46 -3.58 -2.10 43.58
C ILE A 46 -4.30 -0.96 44.34
N GLY A 47 -5.59 -0.84 44.13
CA GLY A 47 -6.44 0.23 44.67
C GLY A 47 -6.74 1.34 43.66
N LEU A 48 -6.04 1.38 42.50
CA LEU A 48 -6.37 2.32 41.44
C LEU A 48 -7.68 1.93 40.73
N PRO A 49 -8.50 2.91 40.32
CA PRO A 49 -9.51 2.69 39.31
C PRO A 49 -8.90 2.25 37.99
N LEU A 50 -9.50 1.25 37.31
CA LEU A 50 -9.05 0.75 36.01
C LEU A 50 -9.01 1.85 34.96
N ASP A 51 -9.90 2.84 35.05
CA ASP A 51 -9.97 3.99 34.17
C ASP A 51 -8.68 4.82 34.15
N ASN A 52 -7.83 4.75 35.16
CA ASN A 52 -6.53 5.42 35.17
C ASN A 52 -5.55 4.82 34.14
N LEU A 53 -5.78 3.58 33.72
CA LEU A 53 -5.00 2.90 32.70
C LEU A 53 -5.53 3.15 31.27
N LEU A 54 -6.59 3.96 31.14
CA LEU A 54 -7.22 4.32 29.86
C LEU A 54 -6.98 5.78 29.52
N PRO A 55 -6.79 6.12 28.21
CA PRO A 55 -6.80 7.50 27.77
C PRO A 55 -8.13 8.19 28.17
N PRO A 56 -8.10 9.50 28.47
CA PRO A 56 -9.27 10.22 28.99
C PRO A 56 -10.53 10.10 28.15
N GLU A 57 -10.37 10.09 26.82
CA GLU A 57 -11.46 10.00 25.84
C GLU A 57 -12.24 8.68 25.87
N PHE A 58 -11.64 7.62 26.42
CA PHE A 58 -12.27 6.28 26.51
C PHE A 58 -12.92 6.00 27.87
N ARG A 59 -12.63 6.79 28.90
CA ARG A 59 -13.08 6.53 30.32
C ARG A 59 -14.59 6.52 30.48
N GLN A 60 -15.29 7.48 29.85
CA GLN A 60 -16.74 7.60 29.98
C GLN A 60 -17.47 6.38 29.41
N ASN A 61 -17.13 5.92 28.26
CA ASN A 61 -17.74 4.76 27.62
C ASN A 61 -17.35 3.45 28.31
N HIS A 62 -16.15 3.41 28.90
CA HIS A 62 -15.65 2.22 29.57
C HIS A 62 -16.46 1.86 30.83
N ALA A 63 -16.93 2.83 31.60
CA ALA A 63 -17.78 2.60 32.77
C ALA A 63 -19.07 1.85 32.40
N GLU A 64 -19.71 2.18 31.26
CA GLU A 64 -20.88 1.46 30.77
C GLU A 64 -20.55 0.02 30.34
N HIS A 65 -19.39 -0.16 29.69
CA HIS A 65 -18.92 -1.48 29.26
C HIS A 65 -18.63 -2.37 30.45
N LEU A 66 -18.03 -1.82 31.51
CA LEU A 66 -17.74 -2.52 32.75
C LEU A 66 -19.04 -2.96 33.46
N ALA A 67 -20.02 -2.07 33.57
CA ALA A 67 -21.32 -2.41 34.13
C ALA A 67 -22.03 -3.54 33.37
N LYS A 68 -22.00 -3.49 32.01
CA LYS A 68 -22.54 -4.55 31.16
C LYS A 68 -21.76 -5.86 31.28
N PHE A 69 -20.46 -5.78 31.51
CA PHE A 69 -19.62 -6.97 31.70
C PHE A 69 -20.04 -7.71 32.99
N PHE A 70 -20.18 -7.03 34.09
CA PHE A 70 -20.59 -7.67 35.39
C PHE A 70 -22.05 -8.09 35.41
N ALA A 71 -22.94 -7.46 34.63
CA ALA A 71 -24.35 -7.83 34.57
C ALA A 71 -24.62 -9.13 33.77
N HIS A 72 -23.75 -9.51 32.88
CA HIS A 72 -23.93 -10.67 31.99
C HIS A 72 -22.72 -11.59 32.04
N PRO A 73 -22.75 -12.66 32.85
CA PRO A 73 -21.65 -13.63 32.94
C PRO A 73 -21.44 -14.31 31.60
N GLY A 74 -20.24 -14.17 31.04
CA GLY A 74 -19.88 -14.83 29.81
C GLY A 74 -18.42 -14.57 29.43
N LYS A 75 -17.75 -15.56 28.79
CA LYS A 75 -16.44 -15.35 28.22
C LYS A 75 -16.56 -14.30 27.13
N ARG A 76 -15.99 -13.15 27.32
CA ARG A 76 -15.76 -12.17 26.27
C ARG A 76 -14.28 -12.18 25.94
N SER A 77 -13.93 -12.88 24.87
CA SER A 77 -12.67 -12.59 24.21
C SER A 77 -12.84 -11.23 23.55
N MET A 78 -12.32 -10.18 24.17
CA MET A 78 -12.17 -8.87 23.53
C MET A 78 -11.05 -8.93 22.46
N GLY A 79 -10.33 -10.05 22.40
CA GLY A 79 -9.09 -10.25 21.65
C GLY A 79 -9.19 -10.84 20.25
N ASN A 80 -10.32 -10.76 19.56
CA ASN A 80 -10.34 -11.13 18.12
C ASN A 80 -9.67 -10.06 17.24
N GLY A 81 -8.43 -9.66 17.58
CA GLY A 81 -7.68 -8.65 16.85
C GLY A 81 -8.10 -7.20 17.15
N LEU A 82 -8.96 -6.96 18.15
CA LEU A 82 -9.28 -5.62 18.63
C LEU A 82 -8.18 -5.13 19.55
N ARG A 83 -7.57 -4.03 19.17
CA ARG A 83 -6.50 -3.35 19.92
C ARG A 83 -7.11 -2.20 20.71
N PHE A 84 -6.78 -2.12 21.99
CA PHE A 84 -7.29 -1.08 22.87
C PHE A 84 -6.16 -0.13 23.27
N PRO A 85 -6.40 1.17 23.22
CA PRO A 85 -5.43 2.12 23.74
C PRO A 85 -5.38 2.07 25.25
N ALA A 86 -4.17 2.07 25.80
CA ALA A 86 -3.88 2.13 27.21
C ALA A 86 -2.90 3.26 27.50
N VAL A 87 -2.80 3.67 28.78
CA VAL A 87 -1.92 4.76 29.20
C VAL A 87 -1.05 4.30 30.37
N LYS A 88 0.24 4.56 30.29
CA LYS A 88 1.21 4.34 31.35
C LYS A 88 1.17 5.46 32.40
N GLN A 89 1.79 5.25 33.57
CA GLN A 89 1.94 6.29 34.59
C GLN A 89 2.63 7.55 34.08
N SER A 90 3.60 7.40 33.17
CA SER A 90 4.28 8.51 32.49
C SER A 90 3.41 9.33 31.55
N GLY A 91 2.17 8.87 31.25
CA GLY A 91 1.27 9.47 30.27
C GLY A 91 1.48 8.95 28.84
N LEU A 92 2.46 8.07 28.59
CA LEU A 92 2.70 7.46 27.31
C LEU A 92 1.54 6.54 26.94
N GLN A 93 0.93 6.77 25.77
CA GLN A 93 -0.07 5.89 25.20
C GLN A 93 0.58 4.71 24.46
N PHE A 94 -0.03 3.53 24.58
CA PHE A 94 0.38 2.33 23.91
C PHE A 94 -0.84 1.44 23.62
N TYR A 95 -0.69 0.39 22.83
CA TYR A 95 -1.77 -0.50 22.46
C TYR A 95 -1.64 -1.85 23.15
N VAL A 96 -2.77 -2.34 23.65
CA VAL A 96 -2.86 -3.63 24.33
C VAL A 96 -3.91 -4.53 23.70
N ASP A 97 -3.65 -5.83 23.76
CA ASP A 97 -4.64 -6.88 23.55
C ASP A 97 -5.13 -7.36 24.92
N ILE A 98 -6.44 -7.51 25.11
CA ILE A 98 -7.05 -7.81 26.40
C ILE A 98 -7.93 -9.05 26.28
N MET A 99 -7.64 -10.06 27.08
CA MET A 99 -8.53 -11.18 27.36
C MET A 99 -9.18 -10.97 28.73
N LEU A 100 -10.51 -10.91 28.75
CA LEU A 100 -11.29 -10.62 29.95
C LEU A 100 -12.23 -11.78 30.28
N ASN A 101 -12.14 -12.28 31.53
CA ASN A 101 -12.99 -13.31 32.08
C ASN A 101 -13.56 -12.89 33.42
N GLN A 102 -14.66 -13.50 33.80
CA GLN A 102 -15.23 -13.33 35.17
C GLN A 102 -14.84 -14.52 36.05
N MET A 103 -14.71 -14.23 37.34
CA MET A 103 -14.43 -15.18 38.38
C MET A 103 -15.35 -14.86 39.58
N ASP A 104 -16.06 -15.86 40.06
CA ASP A 104 -16.83 -15.77 41.32
C ASP A 104 -15.98 -16.33 42.44
N VAL A 105 -15.89 -15.57 43.53
CA VAL A 105 -15.22 -16.01 44.77
C VAL A 105 -16.14 -15.69 45.93
N ASP A 106 -16.68 -16.70 46.54
CA ASP A 106 -17.58 -16.62 47.70
C ASP A 106 -18.82 -15.73 47.45
N GLY A 107 -19.30 -15.64 46.19
CA GLY A 107 -20.46 -14.83 45.80
C GLY A 107 -20.10 -13.41 45.34
N ASP A 108 -18.84 -13.00 45.43
CA ASP A 108 -18.32 -11.75 44.85
C ASP A 108 -17.77 -11.98 43.46
N LEU A 109 -18.22 -11.16 42.51
CA LEU A 109 -17.76 -11.21 41.11
C LEU A 109 -16.53 -10.33 40.90
N PHE A 110 -15.51 -10.92 40.30
CA PHE A 110 -14.27 -10.27 39.87
C PHE A 110 -14.06 -10.39 38.37
N GLY A 111 -13.47 -9.37 37.76
CA GLY A 111 -12.98 -9.42 36.42
C GLY A 111 -11.47 -9.77 36.41
N VAL A 112 -11.08 -10.77 35.64
CA VAL A 112 -9.68 -11.13 35.44
C VAL A 112 -9.29 -10.73 34.00
N ALA A 113 -8.40 -9.75 33.90
CA ALA A 113 -7.88 -9.27 32.61
C ALA A 113 -6.45 -9.75 32.41
N ILE A 114 -6.19 -10.43 31.31
CA ILE A 114 -4.84 -10.68 30.79
C ILE A 114 -4.57 -9.62 29.73
N VAL A 115 -3.52 -8.85 29.92
CA VAL A 115 -3.17 -7.69 29.10
C VAL A 115 -1.80 -7.94 28.47
N ARG A 116 -1.75 -7.91 27.17
CA ARG A 116 -0.50 -8.06 26.40
C ARG A 116 -0.14 -6.75 25.73
N ASP A 117 1.10 -6.29 25.90
CA ASP A 117 1.63 -5.14 25.15
C ASP A 117 1.79 -5.52 23.68
N TYR A 118 1.10 -4.79 22.83
CA TYR A 118 1.10 -5.01 21.38
C TYR A 118 2.03 -4.06 20.62
N THR A 119 2.66 -3.13 21.33
CA THR A 119 3.44 -2.04 20.72
C THR A 119 4.59 -2.54 19.87
N LEU A 120 5.38 -3.48 20.39
CA LEU A 120 6.53 -4.03 19.65
C LEU A 120 6.08 -4.80 18.40
N GLN A 121 5.00 -5.58 18.51
CA GLN A 121 4.46 -6.33 17.37
C GLN A 121 3.94 -5.37 16.29
N GLN A 122 3.23 -4.31 16.68
CA GLN A 122 2.75 -3.30 15.75
C GLN A 122 3.89 -2.60 15.03
N GLN A 123 4.93 -2.18 15.75
CA GLN A 123 6.11 -1.55 15.14
C GLN A 123 6.80 -2.49 14.14
N THR A 124 6.87 -3.78 14.48
CA THR A 124 7.46 -4.80 13.61
C THR A 124 6.62 -5.01 12.35
N GLU A 125 5.30 -5.14 12.50
CA GLU A 125 4.37 -5.28 11.36
C GLU A 125 4.42 -4.06 10.43
N GLU A 126 4.44 -2.84 10.99
CA GLU A 126 4.57 -1.61 10.21
C GLU A 126 5.92 -1.53 9.49
N LYS A 127 7.01 -1.95 10.14
CA LYS A 127 8.33 -2.00 9.52
C LYS A 127 8.35 -2.97 8.36
N ILE A 128 7.88 -4.20 8.56
CA ILE A 128 7.80 -5.21 7.50
C ILE A 128 6.93 -4.72 6.34
N ARG A 129 5.80 -4.08 6.63
CA ARG A 129 4.93 -3.53 5.57
C ARG A 129 5.65 -2.45 4.75
N ARG A 130 6.35 -1.51 5.41
CA ARG A 130 7.13 -0.47 4.72
C ARG A 130 8.27 -1.05 3.88
N GLU A 131 8.97 -2.05 4.41
CA GLU A 131 10.03 -2.76 3.68
C GLU A 131 9.46 -3.46 2.45
N LEU A 132 8.33 -4.17 2.59
CA LEU A 132 7.66 -4.83 1.47
C LEU A 132 7.14 -3.84 0.41
N GLU A 133 6.56 -2.72 0.82
CA GLU A 133 6.13 -1.65 -0.09
C GLU A 133 7.33 -1.02 -0.82
N TYR A 134 8.44 -0.83 -0.11
CA TYR A 134 9.68 -0.34 -0.71
C TYR A 134 10.25 -1.32 -1.74
N GLU A 135 10.34 -2.61 -1.38
CA GLU A 135 10.81 -3.65 -2.31
C GLU A 135 9.91 -3.79 -3.54
N LYS A 136 8.57 -3.76 -3.36
CA LYS A 136 7.64 -3.76 -4.47
C LYS A 136 7.85 -2.56 -5.39
N ARG A 137 8.03 -1.37 -4.82
CA ARG A 137 8.29 -0.16 -5.59
C ARG A 137 9.59 -0.29 -6.38
N GLN A 138 10.68 -0.74 -5.75
CA GLN A 138 11.96 -0.98 -6.42
C GLN A 138 11.86 -2.04 -7.53
N ALA A 139 11.06 -3.08 -7.33
CA ALA A 139 10.87 -4.15 -8.31
C ALA A 139 10.00 -3.76 -9.51
N LEU A 140 9.12 -2.78 -9.38
CA LEU A 140 8.08 -2.46 -10.36
C LEU A 140 8.19 -1.05 -10.99
N THR A 141 9.06 -0.17 -10.47
CA THR A 141 9.25 1.17 -11.04
C THR A 141 10.64 1.36 -11.64
N ASP A 142 10.74 2.23 -12.62
CA ASP A 142 12.01 2.73 -13.12
C ASP A 142 12.59 3.75 -12.13
N HIS A 143 13.82 3.53 -11.71
CA HIS A 143 14.48 4.32 -10.66
C HIS A 143 14.73 5.79 -11.04
N LEU A 144 14.89 6.07 -12.34
CA LEU A 144 15.13 7.43 -12.82
C LEU A 144 13.85 8.24 -12.93
N THR A 145 12.81 7.64 -13.53
CA THR A 145 11.61 8.36 -13.95
C THR A 145 10.43 8.17 -13.00
N GLY A 146 10.45 7.11 -12.17
CA GLY A 146 9.38 6.78 -11.21
C GLY A 146 8.12 6.17 -11.83
N VAL A 147 8.03 6.03 -13.17
CA VAL A 147 6.97 5.29 -13.85
C VAL A 147 7.23 3.78 -13.76
N MET A 148 6.33 2.95 -14.26
CA MET A 148 6.54 1.49 -14.30
C MET A 148 7.83 1.15 -15.03
N ASN A 149 8.52 0.12 -14.59
CA ASN A 149 9.62 -0.46 -15.36
C ASN A 149 9.07 -1.52 -16.34
N ARG A 150 9.96 -2.06 -17.19
CA ARG A 150 9.62 -3.10 -18.17
C ARG A 150 8.91 -4.30 -17.54
N ARG A 151 9.33 -4.73 -16.34
CA ARG A 151 8.74 -5.89 -15.68
C ARG A 151 7.28 -5.63 -15.27
N ALA A 152 7.01 -4.47 -14.69
CA ALA A 152 5.65 -4.07 -14.33
C ALA A 152 4.76 -3.90 -15.56
N PHE A 153 5.30 -3.32 -16.64
CA PHE A 153 4.60 -3.18 -17.92
C PHE A 153 4.15 -4.54 -18.49
N VAL A 154 5.06 -5.51 -18.55
CA VAL A 154 4.72 -6.87 -19.02
C VAL A 154 3.66 -7.54 -18.14
N GLY A 155 3.75 -7.37 -16.82
CA GLY A 155 2.74 -7.87 -15.88
C GLY A 155 1.36 -7.27 -16.15
N GLN A 156 1.29 -5.93 -16.30
CA GLN A 156 0.03 -5.24 -16.59
C GLN A 156 -0.54 -5.62 -17.97
N LEU A 157 0.31 -5.78 -18.96
CA LEU A 157 -0.13 -6.18 -20.28
C LEU A 157 -0.72 -7.60 -20.32
N ASN A 158 -0.21 -8.53 -19.49
CA ASN A 158 -0.83 -9.84 -19.31
C ASN A 158 -2.23 -9.72 -18.69
N GLU A 159 -2.41 -8.85 -17.69
CA GLU A 159 -3.72 -8.61 -17.08
C GLU A 159 -4.74 -8.08 -18.10
N GLU A 160 -4.34 -7.14 -18.96
CA GLU A 160 -5.23 -6.63 -20.02
C GLU A 160 -5.57 -7.70 -21.08
N LEU A 161 -4.61 -8.57 -21.42
CA LEU A 161 -4.87 -9.71 -22.30
C LEU A 161 -5.88 -10.70 -21.70
N GLU A 162 -5.77 -10.99 -20.41
CA GLU A 162 -6.75 -11.83 -19.69
C GLU A 162 -8.14 -11.18 -19.72
N GLN A 163 -8.22 -9.86 -19.47
CA GLN A 163 -9.49 -9.11 -19.53
C GLN A 163 -10.09 -9.10 -20.94
N LEU A 164 -9.28 -9.00 -21.98
CA LEU A 164 -9.72 -9.10 -23.35
C LEU A 164 -10.27 -10.51 -23.65
N ALA A 165 -9.57 -11.56 -23.22
CA ALA A 165 -9.96 -12.93 -23.46
C ALA A 165 -11.25 -13.33 -22.69
N GLU A 166 -11.40 -12.89 -21.44
CA GLU A 166 -12.54 -13.28 -20.58
C GLU A 166 -13.77 -12.40 -20.78
N HIS A 167 -13.57 -11.11 -21.02
CA HIS A 167 -14.66 -10.12 -21.01
C HIS A 167 -14.83 -9.37 -22.32
N GLY A 168 -13.93 -9.57 -23.31
CA GLY A 168 -13.93 -8.81 -24.55
C GLY A 168 -13.60 -7.32 -24.35
N THR A 169 -12.89 -6.98 -23.27
CA THR A 169 -12.56 -5.58 -22.95
C THR A 169 -11.38 -5.12 -23.82
N PRO A 170 -11.57 -4.19 -24.77
CA PRO A 170 -10.50 -3.76 -25.65
C PRO A 170 -9.51 -2.85 -24.91
N PHE A 171 -8.26 -2.88 -25.37
CA PHE A 171 -7.22 -1.97 -24.89
C PHE A 171 -6.27 -1.56 -26.03
N ALA A 172 -5.46 -0.53 -25.81
CA ALA A 172 -4.44 -0.11 -26.75
C ALA A 172 -3.08 0.00 -26.06
N VAL A 173 -2.02 -0.27 -26.82
CA VAL A 173 -0.64 -0.16 -26.36
C VAL A 173 0.11 0.82 -27.25
N GLY A 174 0.72 1.83 -26.63
CA GLY A 174 1.60 2.78 -27.31
C GLY A 174 3.07 2.53 -26.95
N PHE A 175 3.93 2.42 -27.95
CA PHE A 175 5.37 2.46 -27.79
C PHE A 175 5.89 3.81 -28.26
N ILE A 176 6.70 4.46 -27.46
CA ILE A 176 7.17 5.84 -27.64
C ILE A 176 8.70 5.85 -27.55
N ASP A 177 9.35 6.41 -28.53
CA ASP A 177 10.80 6.60 -28.55
C ASP A 177 11.13 8.08 -28.76
N LEU A 178 12.14 8.57 -28.06
CA LEU A 178 12.63 9.93 -28.20
C LEU A 178 13.61 10.02 -29.37
N ASP A 179 13.18 10.68 -30.44
CA ASP A 179 13.99 10.87 -31.63
C ASP A 179 15.26 11.65 -31.30
N ASP A 180 16.40 11.14 -31.80
CA ASP A 180 17.72 11.77 -31.66
C ASP A 180 18.21 12.00 -30.22
N PHE A 181 17.67 11.25 -29.25
CA PHE A 181 18.04 11.40 -27.84
C PHE A 181 19.54 11.19 -27.56
N LYS A 182 20.18 10.35 -28.37
CA LYS A 182 21.63 10.17 -28.29
C LYS A 182 22.39 11.48 -28.55
N GLU A 183 21.96 12.31 -29.51
CA GLU A 183 22.57 13.61 -29.78
C GLU A 183 22.43 14.58 -28.59
N VAL A 184 21.33 14.47 -27.83
CA VAL A 184 21.12 15.23 -26.58
C VAL A 184 22.19 14.85 -25.56
N ASN A 185 22.39 13.54 -25.35
CA ASN A 185 23.42 13.06 -24.42
C ASN A 185 24.84 13.46 -24.88
N ASP A 186 25.14 13.33 -26.15
CA ASP A 186 26.46 13.65 -26.70
C ASP A 186 26.75 15.16 -26.60
N ARG A 187 25.73 16.02 -26.73
CA ARG A 187 25.87 17.48 -26.70
C ARG A 187 25.80 18.09 -25.32
N PHE A 188 24.90 17.61 -24.45
CA PHE A 188 24.59 18.24 -23.19
C PHE A 188 24.98 17.37 -21.95
N GLY A 189 25.44 16.15 -22.20
CA GLY A 189 25.84 15.18 -21.17
C GLY A 189 24.68 14.35 -20.63
N HIS A 190 25.00 13.19 -20.06
CA HIS A 190 24.01 12.22 -19.54
C HIS A 190 23.12 12.79 -18.43
N GLN A 191 23.63 13.68 -17.58
CA GLN A 191 22.83 14.28 -16.53
C GLN A 191 21.67 15.13 -17.08
N TYR A 192 21.91 15.85 -18.19
CA TYR A 192 20.84 16.57 -18.88
C TYR A 192 19.87 15.60 -19.56
N GLY A 193 20.36 14.52 -20.19
CA GLY A 193 19.53 13.46 -20.74
C GLY A 193 18.60 12.83 -19.68
N ASP A 194 19.12 12.58 -18.48
CA ASP A 194 18.31 12.07 -17.36
C ASP A 194 17.18 13.05 -16.96
N GLN A 195 17.44 14.35 -16.93
CA GLN A 195 16.42 15.37 -16.71
C GLN A 195 15.36 15.39 -17.81
N VAL A 196 15.78 15.25 -19.07
CA VAL A 196 14.86 15.12 -20.20
C VAL A 196 13.96 13.90 -20.04
N LEU A 197 14.49 12.72 -19.72
CA LEU A 197 13.71 11.51 -19.48
C LEU A 197 12.70 11.68 -18.34
N GLN A 198 13.11 12.33 -17.26
CA GLN A 198 12.21 12.65 -16.14
C GLN A 198 11.09 13.63 -16.54
N SER A 199 11.41 14.64 -17.38
CA SER A 199 10.40 15.59 -17.89
C SER A 199 9.42 14.89 -18.82
N ILE A 200 9.88 14.06 -19.74
CA ILE A 200 9.03 13.27 -20.64
C ILE A 200 8.11 12.33 -19.83
N ALA A 201 8.64 11.59 -18.87
CA ALA A 201 7.84 10.72 -18.03
C ALA A 201 6.71 11.46 -17.30
N ARG A 202 7.02 12.65 -16.73
CA ARG A 202 6.02 13.52 -16.08
C ARG A 202 4.96 14.02 -17.07
N MET A 203 5.37 14.43 -18.26
CA MET A 203 4.46 14.90 -19.32
C MET A 203 3.52 13.78 -19.80
N ILE A 204 4.04 12.57 -20.07
CA ILE A 204 3.22 11.41 -20.45
C ILE A 204 2.21 11.11 -19.33
N SER A 205 2.68 10.97 -18.09
CA SER A 205 1.82 10.70 -16.93
C SER A 205 0.76 11.79 -16.72
N GLY A 206 1.12 13.06 -16.92
CA GLY A 206 0.19 14.19 -16.79
C GLY A 206 -0.87 14.25 -17.90
N CYS A 207 -0.67 13.55 -19.02
CA CYS A 207 -1.64 13.42 -20.11
C CYS A 207 -2.49 12.15 -20.01
N SER A 208 -2.06 11.17 -19.19
CA SER A 208 -2.69 9.88 -19.00
C SER A 208 -3.83 9.94 -17.99
N ARG A 209 -4.84 9.07 -18.14
CA ARG A 209 -5.92 8.90 -17.18
C ARG A 209 -5.44 8.08 -15.97
N HIS A 210 -6.21 8.05 -14.90
CA HIS A 210 -5.90 7.21 -13.75
C HIS A 210 -5.84 5.69 -14.07
N SER A 211 -6.63 5.27 -15.05
CA SER A 211 -6.67 3.89 -15.56
C SER A 211 -5.56 3.56 -16.55
N ASP A 212 -4.84 4.56 -17.05
CA ASP A 212 -3.77 4.35 -18.02
C ASP A 212 -2.46 4.01 -17.28
N HIS A 213 -1.65 3.17 -17.90
CA HIS A 213 -0.35 2.78 -17.35
C HIS A 213 0.76 3.36 -18.21
N VAL A 214 1.77 3.91 -17.53
CA VAL A 214 2.96 4.51 -18.18
C VAL A 214 4.20 3.79 -17.68
N ALA A 215 5.04 3.36 -18.60
CA ALA A 215 6.27 2.63 -18.31
C ALA A 215 7.46 3.19 -19.08
N ARG A 216 8.67 2.99 -18.53
CA ARG A 216 9.92 3.11 -19.26
C ARG A 216 10.47 1.71 -19.52
N ILE A 217 10.65 1.38 -20.78
CA ILE A 217 11.06 0.04 -21.20
C ILE A 217 12.59 -0.11 -21.17
N GLY A 218 13.30 0.96 -21.50
CA GLY A 218 14.76 1.05 -21.42
C GLY A 218 15.27 2.25 -22.21
N GLY A 219 16.48 2.74 -21.89
CA GLY A 219 17.06 3.87 -22.62
C GLY A 219 16.12 5.07 -22.72
N ASP A 220 15.74 5.43 -23.94
CA ASP A 220 14.83 6.50 -24.33
C ASP A 220 13.43 6.01 -24.74
N GLU A 221 13.12 4.73 -24.49
CA GLU A 221 11.87 4.11 -24.86
C GLU A 221 10.87 4.10 -23.69
N PHE A 222 9.66 4.58 -23.96
CA PHE A 222 8.52 4.52 -23.08
C PHE A 222 7.40 3.67 -23.69
N ALA A 223 6.51 3.16 -22.85
CA ALA A 223 5.31 2.48 -23.28
C ALA A 223 4.10 2.92 -22.45
N THR A 224 2.93 2.80 -23.05
CA THR A 224 1.66 3.10 -22.38
C THR A 224 0.66 2.00 -22.66
N ILE A 225 -0.23 1.72 -21.67
CA ILE A 225 -1.38 0.84 -21.85
C ILE A 225 -2.63 1.66 -21.55
N HIS A 226 -3.63 1.55 -22.40
CA HIS A 226 -4.88 2.29 -22.32
C HIS A 226 -6.05 1.31 -22.33
N PRO A 227 -6.56 0.91 -21.14
CA PRO A 227 -7.71 0.03 -21.02
C PRO A 227 -9.00 0.66 -21.54
N MET A 228 -9.95 -0.18 -21.96
CA MET A 228 -11.31 0.21 -22.37
C MET A 228 -11.36 1.31 -23.43
N ILE A 229 -10.55 1.16 -24.49
CA ILE A 229 -10.48 2.15 -25.58
C ILE A 229 -10.67 1.47 -26.93
N SER A 230 -11.43 2.10 -27.85
CA SER A 230 -11.55 1.65 -29.26
C SER A 230 -10.39 2.17 -30.10
N ALA A 231 -10.16 1.51 -31.24
CA ALA A 231 -9.06 1.87 -32.18
C ALA A 231 -9.11 3.34 -32.62
N GLU A 232 -10.29 3.87 -32.93
CA GLU A 232 -10.45 5.26 -33.34
C GLU A 232 -10.10 6.23 -32.21
N ASN A 233 -10.60 5.96 -31.01
CA ASN A 233 -10.30 6.78 -29.85
C ASN A 233 -8.84 6.66 -29.41
N ALA A 234 -8.23 5.49 -29.54
CA ALA A 234 -6.83 5.27 -29.23
C ALA A 234 -5.91 6.10 -30.11
N LEU A 235 -6.15 6.10 -31.43
CA LEU A 235 -5.35 6.90 -32.36
C LEU A 235 -5.49 8.40 -32.10
N GLN A 236 -6.73 8.90 -31.93
CA GLN A 236 -6.98 10.29 -31.57
C GLN A 236 -6.32 10.70 -30.25
N MET A 237 -6.37 9.82 -29.25
CA MET A 237 -5.74 10.05 -27.97
C MET A 237 -4.22 10.12 -28.10
N MET A 238 -3.59 9.19 -28.85
CA MET A 238 -2.13 9.19 -29.05
C MET A 238 -1.65 10.40 -29.85
N GLU A 239 -2.40 10.85 -30.85
CA GLU A 239 -2.09 12.08 -31.56
C GLU A 239 -2.19 13.32 -30.66
N ARG A 240 -3.18 13.35 -29.78
CA ARG A 240 -3.31 14.44 -28.78
C ARG A 240 -2.18 14.38 -27.76
N LEU A 241 -1.79 13.18 -27.32
CA LEU A 241 -0.64 12.97 -26.43
C LEU A 241 0.64 13.51 -27.11
N ARG A 242 0.92 13.06 -28.34
CA ARG A 242 2.08 13.53 -29.10
C ARG A 242 2.10 15.06 -29.23
N ALA A 243 0.99 15.66 -29.63
CA ALA A 243 0.90 17.12 -29.80
C ALA A 243 1.17 17.89 -28.50
N LYS A 244 0.64 17.39 -27.36
CA LYS A 244 0.91 17.97 -26.05
C LYS A 244 2.37 17.81 -25.62
N LEU A 245 2.95 16.63 -25.87
CA LEU A 245 4.36 16.37 -25.57
C LEU A 245 5.27 17.29 -26.39
N VAL A 246 5.02 17.42 -27.71
CA VAL A 246 5.78 18.35 -28.58
C VAL A 246 5.70 19.78 -28.05
N SER A 247 4.49 20.29 -27.72
CA SER A 247 4.34 21.63 -27.15
C SER A 247 5.05 21.79 -25.79
N GLY A 248 5.03 20.76 -24.93
CA GLY A 248 5.76 20.76 -23.66
C GLY A 248 7.28 20.76 -23.87
N ILE A 249 7.75 19.92 -24.77
CA ILE A 249 9.15 19.82 -25.17
C ILE A 249 9.66 21.15 -25.71
N GLU A 250 8.90 21.81 -26.60
CA GLU A 250 9.23 23.13 -27.12
C GLU A 250 9.27 24.19 -26.00
N SER A 251 8.32 24.17 -25.09
CA SER A 251 8.26 25.12 -23.97
C SER A 251 9.44 24.96 -22.99
N GLU A 252 9.91 23.74 -22.80
CA GLU A 252 11.09 23.43 -21.97
C GLU A 252 12.41 23.50 -22.75
N HIS A 253 12.37 23.85 -24.04
CA HIS A 253 13.53 23.94 -24.95
C HIS A 253 14.31 22.62 -25.05
N ILE A 254 13.62 21.49 -25.00
CA ILE A 254 14.21 20.16 -25.14
C ILE A 254 14.33 19.83 -26.63
N PRO A 255 15.54 19.51 -27.17
CA PRO A 255 15.73 19.32 -28.60
C PRO A 255 15.44 17.86 -29.02
N VAL A 256 14.25 17.34 -28.80
CA VAL A 256 13.82 16.00 -29.21
C VAL A 256 12.42 16.04 -29.84
N THR A 257 12.08 15.04 -30.61
CA THR A 257 10.71 14.72 -31.03
C THR A 257 10.36 13.30 -30.60
N LEU A 258 9.19 12.81 -30.96
CA LEU A 258 8.68 11.51 -30.49
C LEU A 258 8.11 10.71 -31.65
N SER A 259 8.60 9.49 -31.83
CA SER A 259 8.01 8.50 -32.73
C SER A 259 7.19 7.51 -31.92
N ILE A 260 5.93 7.30 -32.31
CA ILE A 260 4.97 6.51 -31.56
C ILE A 260 4.40 5.39 -32.43
N GLY A 261 4.50 4.14 -31.97
CA GLY A 261 3.77 3.01 -32.52
C GLY A 261 2.58 2.67 -31.64
N LEU A 262 1.41 2.53 -32.23
CA LEU A 262 0.17 2.20 -31.54
C LEU A 262 -0.33 0.82 -31.99
N MET A 263 -0.61 -0.07 -31.06
CA MET A 263 -1.26 -1.35 -31.29
C MET A 263 -2.63 -1.35 -30.60
N GLN A 264 -3.68 -1.69 -31.34
CA GLN A 264 -5.01 -1.91 -30.80
C GLN A 264 -5.26 -3.39 -30.58
N CYS A 265 -5.77 -3.73 -29.41
CA CYS A 265 -6.18 -5.09 -29.03
C CYS A 265 -7.68 -5.11 -28.72
N ASP A 266 -8.46 -5.58 -29.68
CA ASP A 266 -9.92 -5.70 -29.61
C ASP A 266 -10.44 -7.09 -30.01
N ASP A 267 -9.58 -7.93 -30.58
CA ASP A 267 -9.85 -9.31 -30.92
C ASP A 267 -8.79 -10.23 -30.27
N PRO A 268 -9.21 -11.14 -29.38
CA PRO A 268 -8.27 -12.07 -28.72
C PRO A 268 -7.52 -12.97 -29.69
N SER A 269 -8.10 -13.27 -30.85
CA SER A 269 -7.46 -14.14 -31.86
C SER A 269 -6.28 -13.46 -32.57
N LEU A 270 -6.23 -12.13 -32.56
CA LEU A 270 -5.19 -11.31 -33.15
C LEU A 270 -4.13 -10.88 -32.13
N CYS A 271 -4.46 -10.93 -30.84
CA CYS A 271 -3.59 -10.54 -29.73
C CYS A 271 -3.12 -11.80 -28.96
N GLU A 272 -2.33 -12.66 -29.63
CA GLU A 272 -1.99 -14.00 -29.13
C GLU A 272 -1.10 -14.00 -27.86
N SER A 273 -0.21 -13.02 -27.72
CA SER A 273 0.73 -12.94 -26.60
C SER A 273 1.25 -11.51 -26.39
N VAL A 274 1.81 -11.29 -25.21
CA VAL A 274 2.50 -10.02 -24.88
C VAL A 274 3.62 -9.74 -25.85
N GLU A 275 4.41 -10.75 -26.21
CA GLU A 275 5.54 -10.62 -27.13
C GLU A 275 5.05 -10.18 -28.51
N HIS A 276 3.93 -10.72 -28.99
CA HIS A 276 3.35 -10.33 -30.28
C HIS A 276 2.89 -8.86 -30.27
N ILE A 277 2.19 -8.43 -29.22
CA ILE A 277 1.71 -7.05 -29.08
C ILE A 277 2.89 -6.07 -29.04
N VAL A 278 3.92 -6.38 -28.25
CA VAL A 278 5.13 -5.58 -28.15
C VAL A 278 5.83 -5.48 -29.51
N GLU A 279 6.00 -6.59 -30.21
CA GLU A 279 6.64 -6.62 -31.52
C GLU A 279 5.87 -5.78 -32.56
N MET A 280 4.54 -5.86 -32.56
CA MET A 280 3.71 -5.09 -33.50
C MET A 280 3.75 -3.59 -33.22
N ALA A 281 3.69 -3.19 -31.95
CA ALA A 281 3.79 -1.80 -31.55
C ALA A 281 5.21 -1.23 -31.85
N ASP A 282 6.26 -2.01 -31.59
CA ASP A 282 7.65 -1.65 -31.93
C ASP A 282 7.86 -1.48 -33.42
N LYS A 283 7.34 -2.40 -34.25
CA LYS A 283 7.38 -2.27 -35.71
C LYS A 283 6.69 -0.99 -36.20
N ALA A 284 5.55 -0.64 -35.62
CA ALA A 284 4.84 0.59 -35.98
C ALA A 284 5.63 1.83 -35.53
N MET A 285 6.25 1.84 -34.38
CA MET A 285 7.12 2.90 -33.89
C MET A 285 8.35 3.08 -34.83
N TYR A 286 8.96 1.97 -35.25
CA TYR A 286 10.07 2.01 -36.22
C TYR A 286 9.64 2.54 -37.58
N GLN A 287 8.39 2.26 -38.00
CA GLN A 287 7.84 2.86 -39.22
C GLN A 287 7.68 4.37 -39.06
N ALA A 288 7.18 4.87 -37.92
CA ALA A 288 7.11 6.31 -37.65
C ALA A 288 8.49 7.00 -37.78
N LYS A 289 9.54 6.36 -37.26
CA LYS A 289 10.94 6.86 -37.44
C LYS A 289 11.36 6.93 -38.88
N LYS A 290 11.00 5.95 -39.73
CA LYS A 290 11.35 5.92 -41.18
C LYS A 290 10.57 6.95 -41.98
N GLU A 291 9.35 7.24 -41.62
CA GLU A 291 8.47 8.17 -42.34
C GLU A 291 8.75 9.66 -42.04
N GLY A 292 9.76 9.95 -41.23
CA GLY A 292 10.19 11.31 -40.96
C GLY A 292 10.15 11.70 -39.51
N LYS A 293 9.96 10.73 -38.60
CA LYS A 293 9.87 10.95 -37.15
C LYS A 293 8.66 11.79 -36.74
N ASN A 294 8.52 12.09 -35.42
CA ASN A 294 7.48 12.94 -34.90
C ASN A 294 6.04 12.57 -35.36
N ALA A 295 5.72 11.30 -35.36
CA ALA A 295 4.46 10.75 -35.87
C ALA A 295 3.91 9.62 -35.00
N VAL A 296 2.61 9.35 -35.16
CA VAL A 296 1.95 8.16 -34.64
C VAL A 296 1.59 7.23 -35.76
N VAL A 297 2.02 5.98 -35.68
CA VAL A 297 1.70 4.93 -36.67
C VAL A 297 0.89 3.84 -35.95
N LEU A 298 -0.27 3.51 -36.51
CA LEU A 298 -1.10 2.40 -36.03
C LEU A 298 -0.57 1.10 -36.68
N ALA A 299 -0.25 0.11 -35.83
CA ALA A 299 0.09 -1.21 -36.30
C ALA A 299 -1.10 -1.82 -37.06
N ARG A 300 -0.82 -2.36 -38.23
CA ARG A 300 -1.80 -3.10 -39.07
C ARG A 300 -1.51 -4.58 -38.94
N TYR A 301 -2.54 -5.36 -38.61
CA TYR A 301 -2.45 -6.80 -38.79
C TYR A 301 -2.20 -7.02 -40.31
N MET A 302 -1.09 -7.68 -40.64
CA MET A 302 -0.92 -8.11 -42.03
C MET A 302 -1.80 -9.34 -42.25
N ASP A 303 -2.69 -9.27 -43.20
CA ASP A 303 -3.47 -10.39 -43.72
C ASP A 303 -2.60 -11.57 -44.19
#